data_24dcd7eaa72db459b944ea6b794e0f76
#
_entry.id   24dcd7eaa72db459b944ea6b794e0f76
#
_cell.length_a   1.000
_cell.length_b   1.000
_cell.length_c   1.000
_cell.angle_alpha   90.00
_cell.angle_beta   90.00
_cell.angle_gamma   90.00
#
_symmetry.space_group_name_H-M   'P 1'
#
loop_
_entity.id
_entity.type
_entity.pdbx_description
1 polymer ?
#
loop_
_entity_poly.entity_id
_entity_poly.type
_entity_poly.pdbx_seq_one_letter_code
_entity_poly.pdbx_strand_id
1 'polypeptide(L)'
;MTLHEYLQGMKGKTAAVIGLGVSNRPLVELLARNGVKVIACDRKERAALGGAAAHYEALGAVLHLGEGYLRDLDADVVFRTPGMRPDVPELLEAKAHGAVITSEMEAFFAVCPCPILGVTGSDGKTTTASVIAELLKAEGRRVWLGGNIGRPLLADAEQMTPDDLAVLELSSFQLMDMPYSPQVAVLTNLAPNHLDVHRDMAEYIASKENIYLHQSARDTAIFNADNAITRDLSGKAVGRARLFSRQEEVADGAFVRGGAIWLRDAAGEREVLPLADIRLPGWHNVENYMAALLAVDGLVRDETVRRVAREFAGVEHRIEFVRELHGVRYYNDSIATSPTRTIAGLRAFPHKVVLIAGGYDKHIPFAPLAPEVVEHVKTLILCGATADAIERAVVESEAYETAAARPRILRCKDLREAVDAAYFCAESGDVVTLSPACAAFDCYANFMERGRTYKEMVKKLGE
;
A
#
# COMPACT_ATOMS: atom_id res chain seq x y z
N MET A 1 23.41 9.76 11.30
CA MET A 1 23.60 10.97 10.45
C MET A 1 22.29 11.72 10.43
N THR A 2 22.30 13.03 10.61
CA THR A 2 21.08 13.86 10.51
C THR A 2 20.79 14.21 9.04
N LEU A 3 19.55 14.63 8.73
CA LEU A 3 19.19 15.14 7.39
C LEU A 3 20.07 16.32 7.01
N HIS A 4 20.37 17.22 7.96
CA HIS A 4 21.27 18.36 7.73
C HIS A 4 22.68 17.90 7.29
N GLU A 5 23.28 16.96 8.00
CA GLU A 5 24.60 16.40 7.65
C GLU A 5 24.58 15.71 6.29
N TYR A 6 23.51 14.98 5.97
CA TYR A 6 23.33 14.34 4.67
C TYR A 6 23.31 15.38 3.55
N LEU A 7 22.49 16.43 3.68
CA LEU A 7 22.39 17.51 2.71
C LEU A 7 23.67 18.33 2.58
N GLN A 8 24.38 18.58 3.67
CA GLN A 8 25.70 19.22 3.62
C GLN A 8 26.73 18.36 2.84
N GLY A 9 26.69 17.03 3.00
CA GLY A 9 27.52 16.11 2.21
C GLY A 9 27.17 16.04 0.72
N MET A 10 25.97 16.52 0.34
CA MET A 10 25.50 16.63 -1.04
C MET A 10 25.77 18.00 -1.67
N LYS A 11 26.10 19.02 -0.87
CA LYS A 11 26.29 20.39 -1.34
C LYS A 11 27.39 20.48 -2.41
N GLY A 12 27.08 21.13 -3.52
CA GLY A 12 27.98 21.28 -4.67
C GLY A 12 28.06 20.07 -5.60
N LYS A 13 27.49 18.92 -5.19
CA LYS A 13 27.33 17.75 -6.06
C LYS A 13 26.20 17.92 -7.04
N THR A 14 26.20 17.10 -8.08
CA THR A 14 25.11 16.94 -9.02
C THR A 14 24.29 15.71 -8.66
N ALA A 15 22.98 15.87 -8.47
CA ALA A 15 22.05 14.78 -8.19
C ALA A 15 21.05 14.64 -9.33
N ALA A 16 20.98 13.47 -9.96
CA ALA A 16 19.90 13.11 -10.85
C ALA A 16 18.72 12.51 -10.06
N VAL A 17 17.52 13.05 -10.25
CA VAL A 17 16.29 12.55 -9.62
C VAL A 17 15.38 11.98 -10.70
N ILE A 18 15.22 10.66 -10.74
CA ILE A 18 14.51 9.94 -11.79
C ILE A 18 13.07 9.65 -11.38
N GLY A 19 12.13 10.09 -12.23
CA GLY A 19 10.70 9.96 -12.02
C GLY A 19 10.14 11.05 -11.10
N LEU A 20 9.50 12.05 -11.69
CA LEU A 20 8.91 13.20 -11.00
C LEU A 20 7.48 12.90 -10.49
N GLY A 21 7.29 11.70 -9.95
CA GLY A 21 6.08 11.24 -9.28
C GLY A 21 5.96 11.76 -7.84
N VAL A 22 4.97 11.21 -7.11
CA VAL A 22 4.65 11.64 -5.73
C VAL A 22 5.88 11.55 -4.80
N SER A 23 6.67 10.48 -4.91
CA SER A 23 7.82 10.23 -4.02
C SER A 23 8.96 11.23 -4.22
N ASN A 24 9.28 11.57 -5.47
CA ASN A 24 10.50 12.31 -5.79
C ASN A 24 10.28 13.82 -5.99
N ARG A 25 9.03 14.30 -6.09
CA ARG A 25 8.75 15.75 -6.17
C ARG A 25 9.31 16.55 -4.99
N PRO A 26 9.03 16.15 -3.72
CA PRO A 26 9.60 16.85 -2.57
C PRO A 26 11.12 16.75 -2.51
N LEU A 27 11.71 15.66 -3.02
CA LEU A 27 13.15 15.46 -3.07
C LEU A 27 13.85 16.47 -3.97
N VAL A 28 13.30 16.74 -5.17
CA VAL A 28 13.85 17.79 -6.08
C VAL A 28 13.92 19.14 -5.37
N GLU A 29 12.83 19.53 -4.69
CA GLU A 29 12.81 20.79 -3.95
C GLU A 29 13.79 20.80 -2.78
N LEU A 30 13.85 19.72 -2.01
CA LEU A 30 14.74 19.57 -0.87
C LEU A 30 16.21 19.74 -1.29
N LEU A 31 16.63 19.04 -2.33
CA LEU A 31 18.00 19.08 -2.83
C LEU A 31 18.35 20.46 -3.40
N ALA A 32 17.52 21.01 -4.27
CA ALA A 32 17.76 22.31 -4.90
C ALA A 32 17.89 23.45 -3.88
N ARG A 33 16.99 23.51 -2.88
CA ARG A 33 17.02 24.51 -1.80
C ARG A 33 18.27 24.40 -0.91
N ASN A 34 18.94 23.23 -0.89
CA ASN A 34 20.14 23.00 -0.10
C ASN A 34 21.44 23.09 -0.94
N GLY A 35 21.37 23.69 -2.14
CA GLY A 35 22.56 23.97 -2.96
C GLY A 35 23.13 22.77 -3.70
N VAL A 36 22.34 21.71 -3.88
CA VAL A 36 22.65 20.58 -4.76
C VAL A 36 22.24 20.95 -6.18
N LYS A 37 23.07 20.63 -7.16
CA LYS A 37 22.71 20.76 -8.58
C LYS A 37 21.78 19.60 -8.95
N VAL A 38 20.55 19.89 -9.39
CA VAL A 38 19.56 18.85 -9.65
C VAL A 38 19.32 18.67 -11.14
N ILE A 39 19.41 17.44 -11.62
CA ILE A 39 18.91 17.00 -12.91
C ILE A 39 17.60 16.23 -12.65
N ALA A 40 16.48 16.80 -13.03
CA ALA A 40 15.15 16.22 -12.83
C ALA A 40 14.72 15.45 -14.09
N CYS A 41 14.66 14.12 -14.00
CA CYS A 41 14.47 13.22 -15.12
C CYS A 41 13.07 12.60 -15.11
N ASP A 42 12.31 12.67 -16.20
CA ASP A 42 11.03 11.96 -16.32
C ASP A 42 10.76 11.55 -17.78
N ARG A 43 10.17 10.36 -17.95
CA ARG A 43 9.73 9.87 -19.27
C ARG A 43 8.62 10.76 -19.89
N LYS A 44 7.91 11.51 -19.07
CA LYS A 44 6.86 12.42 -19.52
C LYS A 44 7.49 13.62 -20.23
N GLU A 45 6.82 14.08 -21.29
CA GLU A 45 7.13 15.34 -21.94
C GLU A 45 6.78 16.53 -21.05
N ARG A 46 7.39 17.67 -21.30
CA ARG A 46 7.20 18.94 -20.56
C ARG A 46 5.72 19.31 -20.40
N ALA A 47 4.94 19.15 -21.46
CA ALA A 47 3.50 19.48 -21.46
C ALA A 47 2.72 18.65 -20.44
N ALA A 48 3.09 17.41 -20.21
CA ALA A 48 2.45 16.49 -19.25
C ALA A 48 2.83 16.80 -17.78
N LEU A 49 3.91 17.53 -17.53
CA LEU A 49 4.29 18.02 -16.20
C LEU A 49 3.60 19.32 -15.83
N GLY A 50 3.03 20.05 -16.80
CA GLY A 50 2.34 21.31 -16.59
C GLY A 50 3.20 22.34 -15.83
N GLY A 51 2.61 23.01 -14.84
CA GLY A 51 3.30 24.02 -14.02
C GLY A 51 4.48 23.48 -13.19
N ALA A 52 4.58 22.18 -12.96
CA ALA A 52 5.69 21.60 -12.20
C ALA A 52 7.04 21.75 -12.92
N ALA A 53 7.06 21.69 -14.25
CA ALA A 53 8.29 21.90 -15.02
C ALA A 53 8.87 23.31 -14.79
N ALA A 54 8.05 24.35 -14.91
CA ALA A 54 8.47 25.74 -14.66
C ALA A 54 8.89 25.95 -13.20
N HIS A 55 8.23 25.28 -12.26
CA HIS A 55 8.60 25.34 -10.84
C HIS A 55 10.01 24.78 -10.58
N TYR A 56 10.34 23.62 -11.15
CA TYR A 56 11.68 23.01 -10.97
C TYR A 56 12.78 23.85 -11.63
N GLU A 57 12.52 24.41 -12.81
CA GLU A 57 13.46 25.33 -13.47
C GLU A 57 13.69 26.60 -12.64
N ALA A 58 12.63 27.14 -12.03
CA ALA A 58 12.75 28.28 -11.12
C ALA A 58 13.59 27.98 -9.87
N LEU A 59 13.67 26.71 -9.46
CA LEU A 59 14.57 26.22 -8.41
C LEU A 59 16.00 25.97 -8.91
N GLY A 60 16.28 26.17 -10.20
CA GLY A 60 17.58 25.93 -10.81
C GLY A 60 17.84 24.48 -11.25
N ALA A 61 16.82 23.63 -11.27
CA ALA A 61 16.96 22.26 -11.76
C ALA A 61 17.01 22.22 -13.30
N VAL A 62 17.85 21.35 -13.84
CA VAL A 62 17.89 21.01 -15.27
C VAL A 62 16.91 19.88 -15.54
N LEU A 63 16.10 19.99 -16.59
CA LEU A 63 15.08 19.00 -16.92
C LEU A 63 15.55 18.09 -18.05
N HIS A 64 15.59 16.78 -17.81
CA HIS A 64 15.73 15.74 -18.82
C HIS A 64 14.39 15.00 -18.97
N LEU A 65 13.66 15.28 -20.04
CA LEU A 65 12.27 14.87 -20.23
C LEU A 65 12.06 14.12 -21.56
N GLY A 66 11.04 13.26 -21.57
CA GLY A 66 10.62 12.54 -22.76
C GLY A 66 11.52 11.38 -23.15
N GLU A 67 11.63 11.09 -24.45
CA GLU A 67 12.48 10.02 -24.95
C GLU A 67 13.96 10.32 -24.66
N GLY A 68 14.67 9.33 -24.08
CA GLY A 68 16.09 9.49 -23.74
C GLY A 68 16.35 10.31 -22.49
N TYR A 69 15.38 10.48 -21.60
CA TYR A 69 15.50 11.21 -20.34
C TYR A 69 16.57 10.67 -19.37
N LEU A 70 17.11 9.48 -19.61
CA LEU A 70 18.20 8.85 -18.88
C LEU A 70 19.56 8.95 -19.60
N ARG A 71 19.62 9.55 -20.81
CA ARG A 71 20.90 9.70 -21.53
C ARG A 71 21.81 10.68 -20.83
N ASP A 72 23.10 10.37 -20.84
CA ASP A 72 24.15 11.25 -20.34
C ASP A 72 23.91 11.73 -18.88
N LEU A 73 23.59 10.77 -17.99
CA LEU A 73 23.43 11.03 -16.56
C LEU A 73 24.78 11.35 -15.91
N ASP A 74 25.31 12.56 -16.13
CA ASP A 74 26.52 13.08 -15.50
C ASP A 74 26.15 13.59 -14.08
N ALA A 75 26.10 12.70 -13.12
CA ALA A 75 25.69 12.97 -11.75
C ALA A 75 26.54 12.20 -10.74
N ASP A 76 26.85 12.84 -9.60
CA ASP A 76 27.52 12.20 -8.47
C ASP A 76 26.60 11.21 -7.73
N VAL A 77 25.29 11.51 -7.72
CA VAL A 77 24.27 10.69 -7.05
C VAL A 77 23.02 10.59 -7.93
N VAL A 78 22.50 9.39 -8.06
CA VAL A 78 21.26 9.14 -8.84
C VAL A 78 20.19 8.56 -7.92
N PHE A 79 19.13 9.32 -7.71
CA PHE A 79 17.93 8.88 -6.99
C PHE A 79 16.96 8.23 -7.96
N ARG A 80 16.92 6.91 -7.96
CA ARG A 80 15.97 6.15 -8.79
C ARG A 80 14.55 6.19 -8.23
N THR A 81 13.55 6.18 -9.11
CA THR A 81 12.16 5.90 -8.69
C THR A 81 12.01 4.43 -8.29
N PRO A 82 11.18 4.10 -7.27
CA PRO A 82 11.02 2.71 -6.83
C PRO A 82 10.65 1.72 -7.94
N GLY A 83 9.79 2.12 -8.89
CA GLY A 83 9.37 1.27 -10.00
C GLY A 83 10.43 1.00 -11.08
N MET A 84 11.61 1.64 -11.00
CA MET A 84 12.72 1.41 -11.91
C MET A 84 13.66 0.34 -11.37
N ARG A 85 13.97 -0.66 -12.19
CA ARG A 85 14.98 -1.66 -11.82
C ARG A 85 16.37 -1.02 -11.67
N PRO A 86 17.18 -1.46 -10.71
CA PRO A 86 18.53 -0.91 -10.52
C PRO A 86 19.53 -1.33 -11.61
N ASP A 87 19.20 -2.37 -12.40
CA ASP A 87 20.04 -2.96 -13.44
C ASP A 87 19.73 -2.48 -14.86
N VAL A 88 19.03 -1.34 -15.01
CA VAL A 88 18.87 -0.73 -16.34
C VAL A 88 20.22 -0.19 -16.84
N PRO A 89 20.51 -0.27 -18.15
CA PRO A 89 21.82 0.04 -18.71
C PRO A 89 22.35 1.41 -18.30
N GLU A 90 21.52 2.43 -18.34
CA GLU A 90 21.90 3.82 -18.01
C GLU A 90 22.30 4.00 -16.54
N LEU A 91 21.67 3.26 -15.61
CA LEU A 91 22.06 3.29 -14.19
C LEU A 91 23.36 2.52 -13.97
N LEU A 92 23.58 1.41 -14.68
CA LEU A 92 24.85 0.67 -14.64
C LEU A 92 26.00 1.50 -15.20
N GLU A 93 25.78 2.25 -16.28
CA GLU A 93 26.74 3.16 -16.87
C GLU A 93 27.07 4.32 -15.90
N ALA A 94 26.06 4.99 -15.33
CA ALA A 94 26.28 6.03 -14.33
C ALA A 94 27.08 5.51 -13.12
N LYS A 95 26.76 4.29 -12.63
CA LYS A 95 27.51 3.63 -11.57
C LYS A 95 28.95 3.32 -11.95
N ALA A 96 29.20 2.88 -13.19
CA ALA A 96 30.55 2.62 -13.71
C ALA A 96 31.39 3.93 -13.80
N HIS A 97 30.75 5.07 -14.01
CA HIS A 97 31.36 6.40 -13.98
C HIS A 97 31.51 6.97 -12.56
N GLY A 98 31.12 6.22 -11.52
CA GLY A 98 31.34 6.59 -10.12
C GLY A 98 30.12 7.20 -9.42
N ALA A 99 28.96 7.27 -10.07
CA ALA A 99 27.74 7.73 -9.44
C ALA A 99 27.25 6.76 -8.35
N VAL A 100 26.78 7.29 -7.25
CA VAL A 100 26.08 6.53 -6.21
C VAL A 100 24.61 6.39 -6.61
N ILE A 101 24.17 5.16 -6.83
CA ILE A 101 22.75 4.88 -7.10
C ILE A 101 22.03 4.66 -5.77
N THR A 102 20.97 5.39 -5.54
CA THR A 102 20.16 5.37 -4.31
C THR A 102 18.68 5.64 -4.59
N SER A 103 17.90 5.77 -3.53
CA SER A 103 16.48 6.16 -3.60
C SER A 103 16.13 7.13 -2.45
N GLU A 104 14.98 7.78 -2.55
CA GLU A 104 14.44 8.61 -1.46
C GLU A 104 14.29 7.80 -0.16
N MET A 105 13.85 6.55 -0.26
CA MET A 105 13.66 5.66 0.89
C MET A 105 14.99 5.27 1.54
N GLU A 106 16.03 4.95 0.75
CA GLU A 106 17.37 4.67 1.28
C GLU A 106 17.95 5.90 2.01
N ALA A 107 17.79 7.09 1.41
CA ALA A 107 18.19 8.34 2.06
C ALA A 107 17.42 8.57 3.37
N PHE A 108 16.11 8.26 3.39
CA PHE A 108 15.31 8.34 4.62
C PHE A 108 15.84 7.40 5.71
N PHE A 109 16.12 6.14 5.40
CA PHE A 109 16.71 5.20 6.37
C PHE A 109 18.05 5.69 6.93
N ALA A 110 18.88 6.32 6.10
CA ALA A 110 20.17 6.84 6.52
C ALA A 110 20.10 8.02 7.52
N VAL A 111 18.98 8.79 7.50
CA VAL A 111 18.85 10.03 8.28
C VAL A 111 17.74 9.99 9.34
N CYS A 112 16.87 8.97 9.32
CA CYS A 112 15.76 8.86 10.27
C CYS A 112 16.28 8.76 11.72
N PRO A 113 15.92 9.68 12.62
CA PRO A 113 16.45 9.68 13.98
C PRO A 113 15.70 8.73 14.92
N CYS A 114 14.52 8.27 14.53
CA CYS A 114 13.65 7.45 15.38
C CYS A 114 13.61 5.98 14.90
N PRO A 115 13.15 5.06 15.76
CA PRO A 115 12.94 3.67 15.37
C PRO A 115 11.96 3.53 14.20
N ILE A 116 12.30 2.62 13.28
CA ILE A 116 11.49 2.31 12.08
C ILE A 116 10.82 0.94 12.27
N LEU A 117 9.51 0.89 12.04
CA LEU A 117 8.72 -0.34 11.92
C LEU A 117 8.36 -0.50 10.44
N GLY A 118 8.94 -1.48 9.76
CA GLY A 118 8.74 -1.72 8.33
C GLY A 118 7.83 -2.91 8.07
N VAL A 119 6.88 -2.77 7.15
CA VAL A 119 5.94 -3.81 6.77
C VAL A 119 6.05 -4.11 5.28
N THR A 120 6.31 -5.37 4.92
CA THR A 120 6.26 -5.87 3.54
C THR A 120 5.46 -7.17 3.43
N GLY A 121 5.27 -7.64 2.22
CA GLY A 121 4.55 -8.86 1.87
C GLY A 121 3.89 -8.75 0.51
N SER A 122 3.21 -9.79 0.06
CA SER A 122 2.37 -9.73 -1.14
C SER A 122 1.08 -8.99 -0.83
N ASP A 123 0.36 -9.39 0.22
CA ASP A 123 -0.91 -8.82 0.68
C ASP A 123 -0.83 -8.38 2.15
N GLY A 124 -1.82 -7.59 2.61
CA GLY A 124 -1.95 -7.18 4.01
C GLY A 124 -1.07 -6.00 4.44
N LYS A 125 -0.03 -5.61 3.69
CA LYS A 125 0.92 -4.54 4.04
C LYS A 125 0.26 -3.27 4.55
N THR A 126 -0.63 -2.70 3.75
CA THR A 126 -1.28 -1.42 4.03
C THR A 126 -2.13 -1.48 5.30
N THR A 127 -2.91 -2.56 5.45
CA THR A 127 -3.74 -2.76 6.65
C THR A 127 -2.87 -2.92 7.88
N THR A 128 -1.84 -3.76 7.83
CA THR A 128 -0.91 -3.99 8.96
C THR A 128 -0.19 -2.69 9.35
N ALA A 129 0.39 -1.96 8.39
CA ALA A 129 1.06 -0.68 8.68
C ALA A 129 0.10 0.36 9.26
N SER A 130 -1.14 0.41 8.77
CA SER A 130 -2.16 1.33 9.29
C SER A 130 -2.61 0.94 10.71
N VAL A 131 -2.82 -0.35 10.99
CA VAL A 131 -3.16 -0.82 12.34
C VAL A 131 -2.02 -0.50 13.31
N ILE A 132 -0.75 -0.76 12.95
CA ILE A 132 0.41 -0.39 13.77
C ILE A 132 0.39 1.12 14.08
N ALA A 133 0.22 1.96 13.04
CA ALA A 133 0.22 3.40 13.21
C ALA A 133 -0.93 3.90 14.12
N GLU A 134 -2.14 3.35 13.96
CA GLU A 134 -3.30 3.73 14.78
C GLU A 134 -3.16 3.25 16.23
N LEU A 135 -2.62 2.06 16.46
CA LEU A 135 -2.32 1.56 17.81
C LEU A 135 -1.34 2.47 18.53
N LEU A 136 -0.24 2.85 17.89
CA LEU A 136 0.79 3.72 18.46
C LEU A 136 0.26 5.13 18.71
N LYS A 137 -0.51 5.71 17.78
CA LYS A 137 -1.17 7.02 17.95
C LYS A 137 -2.17 6.99 19.10
N ALA A 138 -2.97 5.94 19.20
CA ALA A 138 -3.97 5.76 20.26
C ALA A 138 -3.33 5.60 21.66
N GLU A 139 -2.07 5.17 21.72
CA GLU A 139 -1.24 5.13 22.94
C GLU A 139 -0.52 6.47 23.21
N GLY A 140 -0.74 7.49 22.38
CA GLY A 140 -0.18 8.83 22.55
C GLY A 140 1.20 9.04 21.95
N ARG A 141 1.67 8.10 21.07
CA ARG A 141 2.97 8.25 20.38
C ARG A 141 2.85 9.16 19.16
N ARG A 142 3.90 9.91 18.87
CA ARG A 142 4.02 10.62 17.60
C ARG A 142 4.49 9.67 16.53
N VAL A 143 3.65 9.49 15.49
CA VAL A 143 3.85 8.47 14.45
C VAL A 143 3.93 9.10 13.07
N TRP A 144 4.96 8.72 12.32
CA TRP A 144 5.20 9.10 10.94
C TRP A 144 4.90 7.90 10.03
N LEU A 145 3.78 7.95 9.32
CA LEU A 145 3.34 6.88 8.41
C LEU A 145 3.72 7.21 6.97
N GLY A 146 4.46 6.33 6.30
CA GLY A 146 4.92 6.57 4.95
C GLY A 146 5.38 5.31 4.20
N GLY A 147 6.25 5.51 3.21
CA GLY A 147 6.73 4.46 2.33
C GLY A 147 5.91 4.36 1.05
N ASN A 148 5.43 3.15 0.72
CA ASN A 148 4.57 2.91 -0.45
C ASN A 148 3.13 3.45 -0.29
N ILE A 149 2.80 3.95 0.89
CA ILE A 149 1.55 4.61 1.25
C ILE A 149 1.84 5.98 1.87
N GLY A 150 0.82 6.82 1.95
CA GLY A 150 0.96 8.15 2.55
C GLY A 150 1.80 9.09 1.71
N ARG A 151 2.79 9.72 2.34
CA ARG A 151 3.69 10.69 1.71
C ARG A 151 5.16 10.30 1.89
N PRO A 152 6.07 10.81 1.04
CA PRO A 152 7.50 10.67 1.27
C PRO A 152 7.91 11.35 2.58
N LEU A 153 8.81 10.74 3.33
CA LEU A 153 9.15 11.19 4.69
C LEU A 153 10.53 11.84 4.79
N LEU A 154 11.37 11.78 3.78
CA LEU A 154 12.72 12.33 3.85
C LEU A 154 12.75 13.83 4.21
N ALA A 155 11.87 14.61 3.59
CA ALA A 155 11.76 16.05 3.88
C ALA A 155 11.24 16.35 5.31
N ASP A 156 10.55 15.40 5.94
CA ASP A 156 10.03 15.54 7.31
C ASP A 156 11.04 15.08 8.36
N ALA A 157 12.14 14.42 7.98
CA ALA A 157 13.10 13.85 8.93
C ALA A 157 13.71 14.88 9.88
N GLU A 158 13.77 16.16 9.48
CA GLU A 158 14.22 17.27 10.33
C GLU A 158 13.27 17.58 11.50
N GLN A 159 11.98 17.21 11.35
CA GLN A 159 10.95 17.42 12.37
C GLN A 159 10.79 16.22 13.30
N MET A 160 11.46 15.10 12.98
CA MET A 160 11.42 13.86 13.76
C MET A 160 12.39 13.93 14.93
N THR A 161 11.99 13.29 16.03
CA THR A 161 12.81 13.16 17.24
C THR A 161 13.09 11.68 17.51
N PRO A 162 14.11 11.33 18.32
CA PRO A 162 14.38 9.93 18.70
C PRO A 162 13.22 9.23 19.41
N ASP A 163 12.29 9.98 20.03
CA ASP A 163 11.14 9.45 20.75
C ASP A 163 9.91 9.18 19.85
N ASP A 164 9.96 9.64 18.59
CA ASP A 164 8.94 9.38 17.59
C ASP A 164 9.05 7.93 17.08
N LEU A 165 8.11 7.51 16.23
CA LEU A 165 8.11 6.22 15.57
C LEU A 165 7.79 6.39 14.08
N ALA A 166 8.59 5.81 13.19
CA ALA A 166 8.30 5.75 11.75
C ALA A 166 7.71 4.39 11.41
N VAL A 167 6.53 4.38 10.78
CA VAL A 167 5.87 3.16 10.29
C VAL A 167 5.87 3.20 8.76
N LEU A 168 6.53 2.23 8.14
CA LEU A 168 6.74 2.22 6.70
C LEU A 168 6.10 0.99 6.04
N GLU A 169 5.23 1.22 5.06
CA GLU A 169 4.91 0.19 4.08
C GLU A 169 6.01 0.13 3.03
N LEU A 170 6.63 -1.03 2.83
CA LEU A 170 7.73 -1.21 1.90
C LEU A 170 7.36 -2.19 0.77
N SER A 171 7.41 -1.73 -0.47
CA SER A 171 7.25 -2.57 -1.66
C SER A 171 8.52 -3.37 -1.96
N SER A 172 8.40 -4.44 -2.78
CA SER A 172 9.59 -5.17 -3.27
C SER A 172 10.52 -4.29 -4.08
N PHE A 173 9.99 -3.29 -4.78
CA PHE A 173 10.79 -2.34 -5.57
C PHE A 173 11.62 -1.38 -4.71
N GLN A 174 11.08 -0.96 -3.57
CA GLN A 174 11.82 -0.15 -2.61
C GLN A 174 12.88 -0.96 -1.86
N LEU A 175 12.60 -2.24 -1.62
CA LEU A 175 13.51 -3.16 -0.94
C LEU A 175 14.58 -3.77 -1.87
N MET A 176 14.41 -3.68 -3.20
CA MET A 176 15.40 -4.17 -4.14
C MET A 176 16.72 -3.41 -3.97
N ASP A 177 17.78 -4.12 -3.59
CA ASP A 177 19.11 -3.56 -3.25
C ASP A 177 19.15 -2.61 -2.04
N MET A 178 18.10 -2.60 -1.19
CA MET A 178 18.04 -1.80 0.03
C MET A 178 19.13 -2.26 1.02
N PRO A 179 20.11 -1.41 1.40
CA PRO A 179 21.18 -1.78 2.31
C PRO A 179 20.84 -1.60 3.79
N TYR A 180 19.58 -1.28 4.10
CA TYR A 180 19.10 -1.02 5.45
C TYR A 180 17.90 -1.90 5.78
N SER A 181 17.77 -2.24 7.06
CA SER A 181 16.57 -2.88 7.62
C SER A 181 16.01 -2.06 8.79
N PRO A 182 14.69 -2.04 9.00
CA PRO A 182 14.07 -1.42 10.17
C PRO A 182 14.33 -2.23 11.44
N GLN A 183 14.23 -1.60 12.61
CA GLN A 183 14.36 -2.25 13.91
C GLN A 183 13.27 -3.30 14.15
N VAL A 184 12.09 -3.09 13.60
CA VAL A 184 11.01 -4.08 13.56
C VAL A 184 10.60 -4.31 12.11
N ALA A 185 10.83 -5.52 11.62
CA ALA A 185 10.48 -5.95 10.26
C ALA A 185 9.27 -6.90 10.29
N VAL A 186 8.28 -6.68 9.43
CA VAL A 186 7.09 -7.52 9.32
C VAL A 186 6.96 -8.06 7.90
N LEU A 187 6.93 -9.39 7.74
CA LEU A 187 6.56 -10.08 6.50
C LEU A 187 5.17 -10.71 6.67
N THR A 188 4.16 -10.14 6.02
CA THR A 188 2.76 -10.60 6.15
C THR A 188 2.52 -11.93 5.46
N ASN A 189 2.94 -12.07 4.22
CA ASN A 189 2.88 -13.29 3.40
C ASN A 189 3.67 -13.11 2.11
N LEU A 190 4.00 -14.19 1.43
CA LEU A 190 4.60 -14.21 0.11
C LEU A 190 3.84 -15.14 -0.82
N ALA A 191 3.37 -14.59 -1.93
CA ALA A 191 2.71 -15.28 -3.04
C ALA A 191 3.15 -14.64 -4.37
N PRO A 192 3.05 -15.35 -5.51
CA PRO A 192 3.43 -14.79 -6.82
C PRO A 192 2.75 -13.45 -7.08
N ASN A 193 3.57 -12.41 -7.29
CA ASN A 193 3.13 -11.06 -7.58
C ASN A 193 4.25 -10.28 -8.28
N HIS A 194 3.90 -9.31 -9.14
CA HIS A 194 4.88 -8.45 -9.85
C HIS A 194 5.94 -9.20 -10.66
N LEU A 195 5.61 -10.41 -11.19
CA LEU A 195 6.51 -11.20 -12.04
C LEU A 195 6.62 -10.64 -13.48
N ASP A 196 5.90 -9.57 -13.79
CA ASP A 196 6.07 -8.72 -14.96
C ASP A 196 7.29 -7.78 -14.86
N VAL A 197 7.81 -7.56 -13.64
CA VAL A 197 8.97 -6.70 -13.37
C VAL A 197 10.12 -7.47 -12.73
N HIS A 198 9.86 -8.33 -11.72
CA HIS A 198 10.87 -9.26 -11.20
C HIS A 198 11.10 -10.39 -12.20
N ARG A 199 12.35 -10.82 -12.34
CA ARG A 199 12.73 -11.90 -13.26
C ARG A 199 12.01 -13.21 -12.97
N ASP A 200 11.86 -13.49 -11.66
CA ASP A 200 11.20 -14.68 -11.14
C ASP A 200 10.78 -14.50 -9.68
N MET A 201 10.17 -15.55 -9.10
CA MET A 201 9.78 -15.57 -7.70
C MET A 201 10.97 -15.51 -6.74
N ALA A 202 12.13 -16.01 -7.12
CA ALA A 202 13.32 -15.98 -6.27
C ALA A 202 13.85 -14.54 -6.11
N GLU A 203 13.91 -13.76 -7.17
CA GLU A 203 14.27 -12.33 -7.11
C GLU A 203 13.23 -11.53 -6.30
N TYR A 204 11.93 -11.83 -6.47
CA TYR A 204 10.88 -11.20 -5.69
C TYR A 204 11.02 -11.46 -4.18
N ILE A 205 11.32 -12.71 -3.80
CA ILE A 205 11.59 -13.09 -2.42
C ILE A 205 12.85 -12.39 -1.91
N ALA A 206 13.97 -12.51 -2.63
CA ALA A 206 15.25 -11.91 -2.26
C ALA A 206 15.15 -10.39 -2.04
N SER A 207 14.40 -9.70 -2.91
CA SER A 207 14.14 -8.26 -2.71
C SER A 207 13.47 -7.97 -1.37
N LYS A 208 12.49 -8.79 -0.96
CA LYS A 208 11.77 -8.58 0.31
C LYS A 208 12.56 -9.02 1.54
N GLU A 209 13.49 -9.95 1.40
CA GLU A 209 14.38 -10.38 2.48
C GLU A 209 15.22 -9.22 3.01
N ASN A 210 15.55 -8.21 2.19
CA ASN A 210 16.28 -7.02 2.63
C ASN A 210 15.59 -6.24 3.76
N ILE A 211 14.30 -6.50 4.03
CA ILE A 211 13.63 -5.88 5.17
C ILE A 211 14.21 -6.34 6.52
N TYR A 212 14.86 -7.53 6.58
CA TYR A 212 15.40 -8.06 7.82
C TYR A 212 16.88 -8.50 7.73
N LEU A 213 17.45 -8.65 6.53
CA LEU A 213 18.82 -9.17 6.38
C LEU A 213 19.91 -8.25 6.93
N HIS A 214 19.64 -6.95 7.06
CA HIS A 214 20.56 -5.95 7.59
C HIS A 214 20.27 -5.58 9.06
N GLN A 215 19.40 -6.35 9.73
CA GLN A 215 19.10 -6.18 11.15
C GLN A 215 20.28 -6.60 12.04
N SER A 216 20.30 -6.06 13.25
CA SER A 216 21.19 -6.48 14.34
C SER A 216 20.52 -7.51 15.25
N ALA A 217 21.29 -8.12 16.15
CA ALA A 217 20.76 -9.04 17.17
C ALA A 217 19.73 -8.41 18.15
N ARG A 218 19.61 -7.09 18.16
CA ARG A 218 18.65 -6.35 19.03
C ARG A 218 17.29 -6.12 18.34
N ASP A 219 17.24 -6.32 17.04
CA ASP A 219 16.06 -6.03 16.22
C ASP A 219 15.13 -7.25 16.17
N THR A 220 13.91 -7.04 15.68
CA THR A 220 12.88 -8.09 15.61
C THR A 220 12.37 -8.24 14.18
N ALA A 221 12.29 -9.49 13.72
CA ALA A 221 11.63 -9.84 12.47
C ALA A 221 10.40 -10.72 12.74
N ILE A 222 9.28 -10.39 12.12
CA ILE A 222 7.96 -11.01 12.35
C ILE A 222 7.51 -11.68 11.06
N PHE A 223 7.16 -12.98 11.14
CA PHE A 223 6.84 -13.81 9.99
C PHE A 223 5.52 -14.54 10.17
N ASN A 224 4.81 -14.77 9.06
CA ASN A 224 3.61 -15.59 9.01
C ASN A 224 3.98 -17.08 8.96
N ALA A 225 3.68 -17.82 10.01
CA ALA A 225 3.93 -19.27 10.06
C ALA A 225 2.93 -20.08 9.22
N ASP A 226 1.77 -19.52 8.87
CA ASP A 226 0.80 -20.17 7.98
C ASP A 226 1.18 -20.06 6.50
N ASN A 227 2.17 -19.24 6.15
CA ASN A 227 2.72 -19.12 4.81
C ASN A 227 4.06 -19.85 4.74
N ALA A 228 4.15 -20.91 3.96
CA ALA A 228 5.33 -21.78 3.90
C ALA A 228 6.62 -21.00 3.59
N ILE A 229 6.57 -20.03 2.66
CA ILE A 229 7.75 -19.25 2.28
C ILE A 229 8.23 -18.39 3.44
N THR A 230 7.35 -17.63 4.09
CA THR A 230 7.76 -16.76 5.20
C THR A 230 8.18 -17.55 6.44
N ARG A 231 7.59 -18.74 6.67
CA ARG A 231 8.02 -19.67 7.72
C ARG A 231 9.47 -20.09 7.50
N ASP A 232 9.83 -20.52 6.28
CA ASP A 232 11.19 -20.94 5.95
C ASP A 232 12.19 -19.78 6.08
N LEU A 233 11.79 -18.58 5.68
CA LEU A 233 12.62 -17.39 5.79
C LEU A 233 12.91 -16.97 7.24
N SER A 234 12.05 -17.32 8.19
CA SER A 234 12.26 -16.97 9.61
C SER A 234 13.57 -17.50 10.19
N GLY A 235 14.07 -18.64 9.67
CA GLY A 235 15.36 -19.22 10.05
C GLY A 235 16.58 -18.40 9.61
N LYS A 236 16.41 -17.41 8.75
CA LYS A 236 17.49 -16.52 8.29
C LYS A 236 17.56 -15.19 9.07
N ALA A 237 16.61 -14.92 9.98
CA ALA A 237 16.61 -13.69 10.76
C ALA A 237 17.85 -13.57 11.63
N VAL A 238 18.51 -12.39 11.60
CA VAL A 238 19.69 -12.10 12.42
C VAL A 238 19.30 -11.74 13.84
N GLY A 239 18.20 -11.00 13.99
CA GLY A 239 17.60 -10.62 15.26
C GLY A 239 16.62 -11.66 15.79
N ARG A 240 15.74 -11.23 16.72
CA ARG A 240 14.69 -12.08 17.26
C ARG A 240 13.64 -12.38 16.18
N ALA A 241 13.49 -13.65 15.80
CA ALA A 241 12.40 -14.08 14.93
C ALA A 241 11.14 -14.37 15.77
N ARG A 242 10.02 -13.70 15.44
CA ARG A 242 8.70 -13.97 16.02
C ARG A 242 7.72 -14.43 14.95
N LEU A 243 6.88 -15.39 15.30
CA LEU A 243 5.95 -15.99 14.35
C LEU A 243 4.50 -15.60 14.68
N PHE A 244 3.65 -15.51 13.67
CA PHE A 244 2.21 -15.48 13.91
C PHE A 244 1.51 -16.58 13.09
N SER A 245 0.51 -17.21 13.70
CA SER A 245 -0.29 -18.26 13.08
C SER A 245 -1.73 -18.26 13.60
N ARG A 246 -2.68 -18.44 12.71
CA ARG A 246 -4.09 -18.73 13.08
C ARG A 246 -4.39 -20.22 13.15
N GLN A 247 -3.46 -21.07 12.66
CA GLN A 247 -3.68 -22.52 12.53
C GLN A 247 -3.03 -23.31 13.67
N GLU A 248 -1.94 -22.79 14.24
CA GLU A 248 -1.19 -23.47 15.30
C GLU A 248 -0.67 -22.48 16.36
N GLU A 249 -0.40 -22.98 17.56
CA GLU A 249 0.27 -22.21 18.60
C GLU A 249 1.77 -22.12 18.33
N VAL A 250 2.34 -20.95 18.47
CA VAL A 250 3.77 -20.69 18.26
C VAL A 250 4.50 -20.49 19.59
N ALA A 251 5.78 -20.81 19.62
CA ALA A 251 6.60 -20.72 20.84
C ALA A 251 6.94 -19.27 21.24
N ASP A 252 7.22 -18.40 20.25
CA ASP A 252 7.45 -16.95 20.43
C ASP A 252 6.68 -16.21 19.33
N GLY A 253 5.59 -15.55 19.72
CA GLY A 253 4.79 -14.85 18.73
C GLY A 253 3.31 -14.69 19.09
N ALA A 254 2.45 -14.69 18.06
CA ALA A 254 1.01 -14.54 18.18
C ALA A 254 0.26 -15.73 17.58
N PHE A 255 -0.82 -16.14 18.22
CA PHE A 255 -1.66 -17.25 17.73
C PHE A 255 -3.12 -17.06 18.14
N VAL A 256 -4.01 -17.81 17.49
CA VAL A 256 -5.43 -17.82 17.83
C VAL A 256 -5.75 -19.02 18.72
N ARG A 257 -6.41 -18.74 19.85
CA ARG A 257 -6.92 -19.77 20.77
C ARG A 257 -8.21 -19.29 21.44
N GLY A 258 -9.21 -20.14 21.51
CA GLY A 258 -10.47 -19.85 22.22
C GLY A 258 -11.23 -18.61 21.71
N GLY A 259 -11.10 -18.26 20.43
CA GLY A 259 -11.77 -17.07 19.86
C GLY A 259 -11.05 -15.75 20.17
N ALA A 260 -9.79 -15.78 20.56
CA ALA A 260 -8.96 -14.60 20.83
C ALA A 260 -7.54 -14.75 20.26
N ILE A 261 -6.86 -13.62 20.04
CA ILE A 261 -5.43 -13.54 19.76
C ILE A 261 -4.67 -13.53 21.07
N TRP A 262 -3.71 -14.44 21.18
CA TRP A 262 -2.78 -14.59 22.28
C TRP A 262 -1.38 -14.19 21.84
N LEU A 263 -0.63 -13.54 22.71
CA LEU A 263 0.82 -13.34 22.56
C LEU A 263 1.55 -14.24 23.55
N ARG A 264 2.65 -14.84 23.08
CA ARG A 264 3.56 -15.68 23.89
C ARG A 264 5.00 -15.27 23.66
N ASP A 265 5.79 -15.28 24.70
CA ASP A 265 7.25 -15.15 24.69
C ASP A 265 7.87 -15.94 25.85
N ALA A 266 9.18 -15.73 26.10
CA ALA A 266 9.88 -16.40 27.19
C ALA A 266 9.37 -16.05 28.59
N ALA A 267 8.66 -14.92 28.78
CA ALA A 267 8.09 -14.50 30.05
C ALA A 267 6.71 -15.13 30.32
N GLY A 268 6.06 -15.68 29.30
CA GLY A 268 4.75 -16.30 29.43
C GLY A 268 3.82 -16.00 28.25
N GLU A 269 2.53 -16.19 28.49
CA GLU A 269 1.50 -15.93 27.49
C GLU A 269 0.35 -15.09 28.08
N ARG A 270 -0.31 -14.32 27.21
CA ARG A 270 -1.48 -13.52 27.58
C ARG A 270 -2.48 -13.39 26.45
N GLU A 271 -3.77 -13.34 26.80
CA GLU A 271 -4.83 -12.99 25.88
C GLU A 271 -4.85 -11.48 25.65
N VAL A 272 -4.74 -11.04 24.39
CA VAL A 272 -4.68 -9.61 24.03
C VAL A 272 -5.97 -9.12 23.41
N LEU A 273 -6.50 -9.85 22.41
CA LEU A 273 -7.59 -9.34 21.58
C LEU A 273 -8.61 -10.42 21.24
N PRO A 274 -9.86 -10.35 21.76
CA PRO A 274 -10.95 -11.18 21.28
C PRO A 274 -11.23 -10.92 19.79
N LEU A 275 -11.43 -11.99 19.00
CA LEU A 275 -11.71 -11.88 17.56
C LEU A 275 -13.01 -11.09 17.29
N ALA A 276 -13.98 -11.16 18.19
CA ALA A 276 -15.23 -10.41 18.11
C ALA A 276 -15.05 -8.89 18.20
N ASP A 277 -13.93 -8.42 18.75
CA ASP A 277 -13.60 -6.99 18.83
C ASP A 277 -13.00 -6.46 17.52
N ILE A 278 -12.57 -7.35 16.60
CA ILE A 278 -12.01 -6.95 15.31
C ILE A 278 -13.16 -6.57 14.35
N ARG A 279 -13.29 -5.27 14.13
CA ARG A 279 -14.33 -4.71 13.24
C ARG A 279 -14.11 -5.07 11.76
N LEU A 280 -12.86 -5.24 11.34
CA LEU A 280 -12.53 -5.59 9.97
C LEU A 280 -12.89 -7.05 9.69
N PRO A 281 -13.70 -7.36 8.65
CA PRO A 281 -14.11 -8.72 8.35
C PRO A 281 -12.95 -9.54 7.77
N GLY A 282 -12.99 -10.87 8.00
CA GLY A 282 -12.14 -11.85 7.34
C GLY A 282 -10.87 -12.24 8.11
N TRP A 283 -10.48 -13.49 7.94
CA TRP A 283 -9.31 -14.09 8.61
C TRP A 283 -7.98 -13.41 8.26
N HIS A 284 -7.86 -12.88 7.06
CA HIS A 284 -6.68 -12.10 6.66
C HIS A 284 -6.49 -10.85 7.53
N ASN A 285 -7.58 -10.26 8.06
CA ASN A 285 -7.46 -9.14 9.00
C ASN A 285 -7.06 -9.60 10.39
N VAL A 286 -7.46 -10.78 10.82
CA VAL A 286 -6.94 -11.38 12.05
C VAL A 286 -5.41 -11.58 11.95
N GLU A 287 -4.91 -12.08 10.81
CA GLU A 287 -3.47 -12.19 10.51
C GLU A 287 -2.77 -10.82 10.53
N ASN A 288 -3.38 -9.80 9.92
CA ASN A 288 -2.85 -8.43 9.94
C ASN A 288 -2.77 -7.87 11.38
N TYR A 289 -3.78 -8.14 12.23
CA TYR A 289 -3.75 -7.76 13.64
C TYR A 289 -2.67 -8.53 14.40
N MET A 290 -2.53 -9.84 14.22
CA MET A 290 -1.46 -10.62 14.88
C MET A 290 -0.08 -10.04 14.54
N ALA A 291 0.19 -9.76 13.27
CA ALA A 291 1.44 -9.14 12.84
C ALA A 291 1.65 -7.75 13.45
N ALA A 292 0.60 -6.92 13.47
CA ALA A 292 0.65 -5.57 14.07
C ALA A 292 0.87 -5.61 15.59
N LEU A 293 0.20 -6.53 16.31
CA LEU A 293 0.35 -6.71 17.75
C LEU A 293 1.77 -7.10 18.14
N LEU A 294 2.40 -7.98 17.37
CA LEU A 294 3.81 -8.34 17.57
C LEU A 294 4.75 -7.15 17.33
N ALA A 295 4.43 -6.30 16.34
CA ALA A 295 5.24 -5.14 16.03
C ALA A 295 5.18 -4.05 17.10
N VAL A 296 4.08 -3.95 17.85
CA VAL A 296 3.88 -2.94 18.92
C VAL A 296 3.93 -3.55 20.32
N ASP A 297 4.33 -4.82 20.45
CA ASP A 297 4.39 -5.51 21.74
C ASP A 297 5.32 -4.78 22.70
N GLY A 298 4.82 -4.49 23.93
CA GLY A 298 5.50 -3.66 24.92
C GLY A 298 5.41 -2.14 24.69
N LEU A 299 4.85 -1.68 23.56
CA LEU A 299 4.66 -0.25 23.27
C LEU A 299 3.21 0.21 23.48
N VAL A 300 2.24 -0.71 23.40
CA VAL A 300 0.79 -0.42 23.44
C VAL A 300 0.13 -1.36 24.44
N ARG A 301 -0.76 -0.81 25.29
CA ARG A 301 -1.54 -1.58 26.28
C ARG A 301 -2.67 -2.36 25.61
N ASP A 302 -3.00 -3.53 26.16
CA ASP A 302 -4.04 -4.42 25.62
C ASP A 302 -5.42 -3.72 25.57
N GLU A 303 -5.73 -2.81 26.51
CA GLU A 303 -6.96 -1.99 26.48
C GLU A 303 -7.02 -1.07 25.26
N THR A 304 -5.91 -0.43 24.92
CA THR A 304 -5.78 0.40 23.72
C THR A 304 -5.95 -0.44 22.46
N VAL A 305 -5.37 -1.65 22.43
CA VAL A 305 -5.54 -2.61 21.34
C VAL A 305 -7.02 -2.93 21.12
N ARG A 306 -7.75 -3.33 22.17
CA ARG A 306 -9.18 -3.69 22.07
C ARG A 306 -10.03 -2.51 21.62
N ARG A 307 -9.75 -1.30 22.12
CA ARG A 307 -10.46 -0.10 21.69
C ARG A 307 -10.24 0.19 20.21
N VAL A 308 -8.98 0.21 19.76
CA VAL A 308 -8.65 0.46 18.35
C VAL A 308 -9.25 -0.61 17.45
N ALA A 309 -9.24 -1.89 17.83
CA ALA A 309 -9.82 -2.96 17.04
C ALA A 309 -11.33 -2.79 16.78
N ARG A 310 -12.07 -2.25 17.78
CA ARG A 310 -13.50 -1.96 17.62
C ARG A 310 -13.77 -0.69 16.80
N GLU A 311 -12.86 0.28 16.82
CA GLU A 311 -13.04 1.58 16.17
C GLU A 311 -12.47 1.62 14.74
N PHE A 312 -11.39 0.89 14.47
CA PHE A 312 -10.68 0.94 13.19
C PHE A 312 -11.54 0.35 12.06
N ALA A 313 -12.02 1.25 11.22
CA ALA A 313 -12.93 0.92 10.10
C ALA A 313 -12.19 0.48 8.82
N GLY A 314 -10.87 0.33 8.86
CA GLY A 314 -10.04 0.01 7.70
C GLY A 314 -9.24 1.20 7.17
N VAL A 315 -8.49 0.94 6.13
CA VAL A 315 -7.73 1.97 5.42
C VAL A 315 -8.69 2.77 4.57
N GLU A 316 -8.61 4.10 4.65
CA GLU A 316 -9.46 4.99 3.86
C GLU A 316 -9.41 4.58 2.37
N HIS A 317 -10.57 4.44 1.76
CA HIS A 317 -10.78 4.01 0.38
C HIS A 317 -10.43 2.55 0.05
N ARG A 318 -10.09 1.70 1.04
CA ARG A 318 -9.77 0.27 0.82
C ARG A 318 -10.70 -0.61 1.62
N ILE A 319 -11.74 -1.13 0.98
CA ILE A 319 -12.83 -1.89 1.63
C ILE A 319 -13.24 -1.22 2.94
N GLU A 320 -13.22 0.11 2.92
CA GLU A 320 -13.51 0.96 4.07
C GLU A 320 -15.00 0.90 4.39
N PHE A 321 -15.36 0.46 5.59
CA PHE A 321 -16.74 0.50 6.04
C PHE A 321 -17.21 1.95 6.20
N VAL A 322 -18.30 2.32 5.52
CA VAL A 322 -18.86 3.68 5.54
C VAL A 322 -19.98 3.79 6.57
N ARG A 323 -21.01 2.98 6.41
CA ARG A 323 -22.17 2.89 7.32
C ARG A 323 -23.00 1.64 7.06
N GLU A 324 -23.88 1.33 8.01
CA GLU A 324 -25.02 0.44 7.80
C GLU A 324 -26.33 1.25 7.79
N LEU A 325 -27.19 0.97 6.81
CA LEU A 325 -28.49 1.61 6.65
C LEU A 325 -29.53 0.56 6.27
N HIS A 326 -30.59 0.43 7.07
CA HIS A 326 -31.66 -0.58 6.88
C HIS A 326 -31.13 -2.02 6.74
N GLY A 327 -30.05 -2.36 7.48
CA GLY A 327 -29.41 -3.68 7.41
C GLY A 327 -28.52 -3.87 6.19
N VAL A 328 -28.32 -2.87 5.34
CA VAL A 328 -27.40 -2.86 4.20
C VAL A 328 -26.09 -2.21 4.62
N ARG A 329 -24.95 -2.89 4.39
CA ARG A 329 -23.61 -2.39 4.72
C ARG A 329 -22.93 -1.80 3.50
N TYR A 330 -22.49 -0.54 3.59
CA TYR A 330 -21.84 0.20 2.52
C TYR A 330 -20.32 0.25 2.72
N TYR A 331 -19.57 -0.11 1.68
CA TYR A 331 -18.09 -0.11 1.68
C TYR A 331 -17.54 0.75 0.56
N ASN A 332 -16.43 1.43 0.85
CA ASN A 332 -15.66 2.25 -0.08
C ASN A 332 -14.33 1.56 -0.41
N ASP A 333 -14.21 1.09 -1.65
CA ASP A 333 -12.98 0.51 -2.19
C ASP A 333 -12.51 1.29 -3.44
N SER A 334 -12.64 2.62 -3.37
CA SER A 334 -12.31 3.52 -4.49
C SER A 334 -10.84 3.42 -4.94
N ILE A 335 -9.94 2.90 -4.09
CA ILE A 335 -8.54 2.63 -4.42
C ILE A 335 -8.37 1.47 -5.41
N ALA A 336 -9.38 0.66 -5.62
CA ALA A 336 -9.38 -0.43 -6.62
C ALA A 336 -9.47 0.12 -8.04
N THR A 337 -8.37 0.72 -8.51
CA THR A 337 -8.26 1.39 -9.81
C THR A 337 -7.82 0.47 -10.96
N SER A 338 -7.96 -0.84 -10.78
CA SER A 338 -7.69 -1.87 -11.80
C SER A 338 -8.55 -3.11 -11.54
N PRO A 339 -8.83 -3.94 -12.57
CA PRO A 339 -9.57 -5.19 -12.42
C PRO A 339 -9.01 -6.10 -11.33
N THR A 340 -7.71 -6.30 -11.27
CA THR A 340 -7.03 -7.17 -10.28
C THR A 340 -7.33 -6.74 -8.84
N ARG A 341 -7.39 -5.44 -8.57
CA ARG A 341 -7.70 -4.92 -7.23
C ARG A 341 -9.15 -5.13 -6.85
N THR A 342 -10.07 -4.91 -7.79
CA THR A 342 -11.50 -5.19 -7.57
C THR A 342 -11.74 -6.67 -7.33
N ILE A 343 -11.07 -7.56 -8.06
CA ILE A 343 -11.10 -9.01 -7.83
C ILE A 343 -10.72 -9.33 -6.37
N ALA A 344 -9.60 -8.78 -5.90
CA ALA A 344 -9.17 -8.98 -4.51
C ALA A 344 -10.20 -8.45 -3.50
N GLY A 345 -10.83 -7.31 -3.80
CA GLY A 345 -11.92 -6.73 -3.01
C GLY A 345 -13.17 -7.61 -2.96
N LEU A 346 -13.60 -8.15 -4.10
CA LEU A 346 -14.78 -9.02 -4.17
C LEU A 346 -14.61 -10.31 -3.36
N ARG A 347 -13.45 -10.93 -3.44
CA ARG A 347 -13.10 -12.15 -2.69
C ARG A 347 -13.04 -11.96 -1.18
N ALA A 348 -12.97 -10.72 -0.69
CA ALA A 348 -12.98 -10.42 0.74
C ALA A 348 -14.37 -10.56 1.38
N PHE A 349 -15.45 -10.57 0.59
CA PHE A 349 -16.80 -10.71 1.09
C PHE A 349 -17.29 -12.16 1.04
N PRO A 350 -17.94 -12.65 2.10
CA PRO A 350 -18.41 -14.05 2.16
C PRO A 350 -19.64 -14.34 1.31
N HIS A 351 -20.34 -13.27 0.85
CA HIS A 351 -21.58 -13.36 0.08
C HIS A 351 -21.52 -12.43 -1.14
N LYS A 352 -22.39 -12.68 -2.12
CA LYS A 352 -22.52 -11.82 -3.30
C LYS A 352 -22.87 -10.38 -2.90
N VAL A 353 -22.21 -9.43 -3.57
CA VAL A 353 -22.34 -8.00 -3.29
C VAL A 353 -23.12 -7.26 -4.38
N VAL A 354 -23.60 -6.06 -4.07
CA VAL A 354 -23.98 -5.04 -5.04
C VAL A 354 -22.72 -4.23 -5.35
N LEU A 355 -22.19 -4.38 -6.57
CA LEU A 355 -20.93 -3.76 -7.01
C LEU A 355 -21.22 -2.50 -7.83
N ILE A 356 -20.63 -1.35 -7.43
CA ILE A 356 -20.56 -0.16 -8.27
C ILE A 356 -19.17 -0.14 -8.93
N ALA A 357 -19.12 -0.17 -10.28
CA ALA A 357 -17.89 -0.22 -11.05
C ALA A 357 -17.91 0.72 -12.26
N GLY A 358 -16.69 1.03 -12.76
CA GLY A 358 -16.44 1.89 -13.92
C GLY A 358 -15.66 3.17 -13.57
N GLY A 359 -15.30 3.91 -14.60
CA GLY A 359 -14.47 5.11 -14.52
C GLY A 359 -13.59 5.29 -15.75
N TYR A 360 -12.40 5.91 -15.57
CA TYR A 360 -11.44 6.20 -16.63
C TYR A 360 -10.75 4.93 -17.15
N ASP A 361 -10.64 4.81 -18.47
CA ASP A 361 -9.97 3.69 -19.13
C ASP A 361 -8.43 3.83 -19.11
N LYS A 362 -7.78 2.85 -18.49
CA LYS A 362 -6.31 2.69 -18.53
C LYS A 362 -5.86 1.69 -19.58
N HIS A 363 -6.75 1.22 -20.46
CA HIS A 363 -6.53 0.18 -21.43
C HIS A 363 -6.09 -1.16 -20.82
N ILE A 364 -6.59 -1.46 -19.60
CA ILE A 364 -6.35 -2.74 -18.93
C ILE A 364 -7.52 -3.68 -19.27
N PRO A 365 -7.25 -4.91 -19.75
CA PRO A 365 -8.32 -5.85 -20.09
C PRO A 365 -9.24 -6.18 -18.92
N PHE A 366 -10.57 -6.14 -19.13
CA PHE A 366 -11.58 -6.51 -18.14
C PHE A 366 -11.95 -7.99 -18.12
N ALA A 367 -11.51 -8.77 -19.11
CA ALA A 367 -11.82 -10.21 -19.21
C ALA A 367 -11.52 -11.00 -17.92
N PRO A 368 -10.40 -10.77 -17.18
CA PRO A 368 -10.16 -11.47 -15.92
C PRO A 368 -11.18 -11.15 -14.80
N LEU A 369 -11.87 -10.01 -14.88
CA LEU A 369 -12.88 -9.60 -13.90
C LEU A 369 -14.22 -10.37 -14.07
N ALA A 370 -14.52 -10.83 -15.27
CA ALA A 370 -15.81 -11.39 -15.61
C ALA A 370 -16.22 -12.62 -14.76
N PRO A 371 -15.39 -13.67 -14.61
CA PRO A 371 -15.75 -14.83 -13.78
C PRO A 371 -15.99 -14.43 -12.31
N GLU A 372 -15.21 -13.49 -11.77
CA GLU A 372 -15.36 -13.02 -10.40
C GLU A 372 -16.64 -12.21 -10.19
N VAL A 373 -17.06 -11.44 -11.20
CA VAL A 373 -18.35 -10.74 -11.17
C VAL A 373 -19.50 -11.76 -11.15
N VAL A 374 -19.43 -12.80 -11.94
CA VAL A 374 -20.47 -13.85 -11.96
C VAL A 374 -20.54 -14.58 -10.61
N GLU A 375 -19.40 -14.88 -10.02
CA GLU A 375 -19.32 -15.61 -8.74
C GLU A 375 -19.70 -14.76 -7.54
N HIS A 376 -19.24 -13.51 -7.48
CA HIS A 376 -19.27 -12.67 -6.26
C HIS A 376 -20.25 -11.51 -6.31
N VAL A 377 -20.93 -11.25 -7.44
CA VAL A 377 -21.81 -10.09 -7.58
C VAL A 377 -23.27 -10.50 -7.78
N LYS A 378 -24.18 -9.91 -6.99
CA LYS A 378 -25.64 -10.03 -7.12
C LYS A 378 -26.16 -9.02 -8.15
N THR A 379 -25.68 -7.76 -8.04
CA THR A 379 -26.05 -6.67 -8.95
C THR A 379 -24.78 -5.89 -9.32
N LEU A 380 -24.51 -5.75 -10.60
CA LEU A 380 -23.42 -4.95 -11.17
C LEU A 380 -23.99 -3.61 -11.64
N ILE A 381 -23.57 -2.52 -11.00
CA ILE A 381 -23.98 -1.16 -11.36
C ILE A 381 -22.81 -0.48 -12.04
N LEU A 382 -22.99 -0.09 -13.29
CA LEU A 382 -21.94 0.46 -14.13
C LEU A 382 -22.14 1.95 -14.39
N CYS A 383 -21.07 2.74 -14.21
CA CYS A 383 -21.05 4.17 -14.54
C CYS A 383 -19.68 4.60 -15.07
N GLY A 384 -19.61 5.79 -15.69
CA GLY A 384 -18.36 6.33 -16.24
C GLY A 384 -17.96 5.75 -17.60
N ALA A 385 -16.80 6.17 -18.09
CA ALA A 385 -16.36 5.94 -19.48
C ALA A 385 -16.18 4.46 -19.85
N THR A 386 -15.90 3.57 -18.88
CA THR A 386 -15.63 2.14 -19.11
C THR A 386 -16.85 1.24 -18.92
N ALA A 387 -18.03 1.79 -18.65
CA ALA A 387 -19.25 1.02 -18.40
C ALA A 387 -19.54 -0.03 -19.49
N ASP A 388 -19.48 0.40 -20.78
CA ASP A 388 -19.69 -0.49 -21.93
C ASP A 388 -18.63 -1.61 -22.05
N ALA A 389 -17.39 -1.29 -21.76
CA ALA A 389 -16.28 -2.24 -21.88
C ALA A 389 -16.37 -3.31 -20.77
N ILE A 390 -16.73 -2.93 -19.55
CA ILE A 390 -16.91 -3.86 -18.43
C ILE A 390 -18.10 -4.77 -18.70
N GLU A 391 -19.25 -4.21 -19.10
CA GLU A 391 -20.45 -5.00 -19.39
C GLU A 391 -20.18 -6.02 -20.51
N ARG A 392 -19.57 -5.59 -21.62
CA ARG A 392 -19.21 -6.47 -22.71
C ARG A 392 -18.32 -7.62 -22.25
N ALA A 393 -17.26 -7.31 -21.50
CA ALA A 393 -16.36 -8.32 -20.96
C ALA A 393 -17.08 -9.35 -20.07
N VAL A 394 -18.07 -8.91 -19.28
CA VAL A 394 -18.86 -9.81 -18.41
C VAL A 394 -19.82 -10.63 -19.23
N VAL A 395 -20.64 -10.01 -20.09
CA VAL A 395 -21.74 -10.67 -20.82
C VAL A 395 -21.23 -11.64 -21.89
N GLU A 396 -20.10 -11.33 -22.54
CA GLU A 396 -19.47 -12.18 -23.55
C GLU A 396 -18.57 -13.29 -22.94
N SER A 397 -18.49 -13.39 -21.61
CA SER A 397 -17.66 -14.42 -20.97
C SER A 397 -18.37 -15.78 -20.87
N GLU A 398 -17.63 -16.86 -21.02
CA GLU A 398 -18.11 -18.23 -20.79
C GLU A 398 -18.74 -18.38 -19.39
N ALA A 399 -18.15 -17.73 -18.38
CA ALA A 399 -18.68 -17.73 -17.01
C ALA A 399 -20.11 -17.18 -16.92
N TYR A 400 -20.42 -16.11 -17.68
CA TYR A 400 -21.75 -15.52 -17.70
C TYR A 400 -22.73 -16.37 -18.51
N GLU A 401 -22.28 -16.96 -19.63
CA GLU A 401 -23.12 -17.83 -20.47
C GLU A 401 -23.56 -19.09 -19.73
N THR A 402 -22.65 -19.70 -18.96
CA THR A 402 -22.89 -20.98 -18.25
C THR A 402 -23.44 -20.81 -16.84
N ALA A 403 -23.54 -19.58 -16.33
CA ALA A 403 -23.98 -19.31 -14.96
C ALA A 403 -25.44 -19.72 -14.72
N ALA A 404 -25.68 -20.47 -13.66
CA ALA A 404 -27.04 -20.80 -13.19
C ALA A 404 -27.82 -19.56 -12.70
N ALA A 405 -27.12 -18.58 -12.13
CA ALA A 405 -27.67 -17.29 -11.70
C ALA A 405 -26.73 -16.16 -12.16
N ARG A 406 -27.21 -15.35 -13.06
CA ARG A 406 -26.48 -14.21 -13.63
C ARG A 406 -26.62 -12.97 -12.76
N PRO A 407 -25.56 -12.14 -12.60
CA PRO A 407 -25.72 -10.85 -11.96
C PRO A 407 -26.68 -9.94 -12.73
N ARG A 408 -27.52 -9.20 -12.01
CA ARG A 408 -28.29 -8.13 -12.62
C ARG A 408 -27.36 -7.00 -13.01
N ILE A 409 -27.48 -6.46 -14.24
CA ILE A 409 -26.65 -5.33 -14.70
C ILE A 409 -27.53 -4.08 -14.81
N LEU A 410 -27.07 -2.99 -14.20
CA LEU A 410 -27.70 -1.68 -14.26
C LEU A 410 -26.72 -0.66 -14.83
N ARG A 411 -27.22 0.24 -15.68
CA ARG A 411 -26.46 1.36 -16.25
C ARG A 411 -26.88 2.64 -15.58
N CYS A 412 -25.90 3.43 -15.12
CA CYS A 412 -26.11 4.72 -14.49
C CYS A 412 -25.27 5.77 -15.17
N LYS A 413 -25.76 7.00 -15.19
CA LYS A 413 -25.10 8.14 -15.82
C LYS A 413 -23.81 8.53 -15.08
N ASP A 414 -23.88 8.53 -13.76
CA ASP A 414 -22.81 8.97 -12.88
C ASP A 414 -22.83 8.22 -11.54
N LEU A 415 -21.87 8.54 -10.68
CA LEU A 415 -21.75 7.90 -9.36
C LEU A 415 -22.94 8.18 -8.45
N ARG A 416 -23.59 9.34 -8.57
CA ARG A 416 -24.78 9.68 -7.78
C ARG A 416 -25.90 8.72 -8.10
N GLU A 417 -26.24 8.61 -9.38
CA GLU A 417 -27.29 7.69 -9.85
C GLU A 417 -26.95 6.24 -9.51
N ALA A 418 -25.66 5.86 -9.56
CA ALA A 418 -25.21 4.52 -9.18
C ALA A 418 -25.41 4.24 -7.68
N VAL A 419 -25.16 5.20 -6.80
CA VAL A 419 -25.41 5.09 -5.35
C VAL A 419 -26.89 5.02 -5.05
N ASP A 420 -27.72 5.83 -5.73
CA ASP A 420 -29.17 5.80 -5.57
C ASP A 420 -29.75 4.45 -6.08
N ALA A 421 -29.26 3.95 -7.22
CA ALA A 421 -29.66 2.63 -7.76
C ALA A 421 -29.27 1.50 -6.78
N ALA A 422 -28.09 1.57 -6.17
CA ALA A 422 -27.66 0.60 -5.16
C ALA A 422 -28.56 0.64 -3.93
N TYR A 423 -28.93 1.82 -3.46
CA TYR A 423 -29.85 1.99 -2.34
C TYR A 423 -31.23 1.35 -2.60
N PHE A 424 -31.78 1.53 -3.81
CA PHE A 424 -33.08 0.99 -4.16
C PHE A 424 -33.09 -0.51 -4.47
N CYS A 425 -31.96 -1.10 -4.87
CA CYS A 425 -31.93 -2.52 -5.25
C CYS A 425 -31.33 -3.43 -4.15
N ALA A 426 -30.69 -2.87 -3.12
CA ALA A 426 -30.14 -3.64 -2.02
C ALA A 426 -31.21 -3.98 -0.98
N GLU A 427 -31.11 -5.17 -0.39
CA GLU A 427 -31.98 -5.71 0.63
C GLU A 427 -31.24 -5.86 1.96
N SER A 428 -31.95 -5.93 3.07
CA SER A 428 -31.34 -6.17 4.39
C SER A 428 -30.46 -7.43 4.36
N GLY A 429 -29.22 -7.30 4.83
CA GLY A 429 -28.18 -8.31 4.77
C GLY A 429 -27.19 -8.14 3.61
N ASP A 430 -27.52 -7.32 2.60
CA ASP A 430 -26.65 -7.08 1.46
C ASP A 430 -25.43 -6.20 1.84
N VAL A 431 -24.41 -6.35 1.01
CA VAL A 431 -23.24 -5.46 0.99
C VAL A 431 -23.25 -4.66 -0.31
N VAL A 432 -23.16 -3.34 -0.22
CA VAL A 432 -22.91 -2.44 -1.35
C VAL A 432 -21.46 -2.00 -1.30
N THR A 433 -20.70 -2.16 -2.40
CA THR A 433 -19.32 -1.73 -2.48
C THR A 433 -19.03 -0.90 -3.72
N LEU A 434 -18.37 0.26 -3.54
CA LEU A 434 -17.72 0.97 -4.63
C LEU A 434 -16.34 0.35 -4.84
N SER A 435 -16.16 -0.52 -5.85
CA SER A 435 -14.86 -1.08 -6.25
C SER A 435 -14.72 -0.98 -7.77
N PRO A 436 -14.21 0.16 -8.26
CA PRO A 436 -14.44 0.64 -9.61
C PRO A 436 -13.78 -0.14 -10.73
N ALA A 437 -12.72 -0.92 -10.46
CA ALA A 437 -11.83 -1.56 -11.45
C ALA A 437 -11.12 -0.56 -12.41
N CYS A 438 -11.32 0.74 -12.22
CA CYS A 438 -10.91 1.82 -13.10
C CYS A 438 -10.34 3.01 -12.34
N ALA A 439 -9.49 3.80 -13.00
CA ALA A 439 -9.06 5.10 -12.45
C ALA A 439 -10.27 6.06 -12.33
N ALA A 440 -10.03 7.20 -11.71
CA ALA A 440 -11.09 8.19 -11.43
C ALA A 440 -11.07 9.40 -12.38
N PHE A 441 -10.09 9.47 -13.29
CA PHE A 441 -9.73 10.68 -14.05
C PHE A 441 -10.77 11.15 -15.08
N ASP A 442 -11.84 10.40 -15.28
CA ASP A 442 -12.99 10.81 -16.12
C ASP A 442 -13.89 11.85 -15.42
N CYS A 443 -14.02 11.77 -14.09
CA CYS A 443 -14.91 12.66 -13.33
C CYS A 443 -14.26 13.27 -12.07
N TYR A 444 -13.09 12.76 -11.62
CA TYR A 444 -12.44 13.16 -10.37
C TYR A 444 -10.93 13.31 -10.57
N ALA A 445 -10.28 14.19 -9.82
CA ALA A 445 -8.84 14.37 -9.89
C ALA A 445 -8.06 13.10 -9.48
N ASN A 446 -8.62 12.27 -8.60
CA ASN A 446 -8.01 11.02 -8.13
C ASN A 446 -9.05 10.13 -7.43
N PHE A 447 -8.62 8.89 -7.06
CA PHE A 447 -9.46 7.92 -6.37
C PHE A 447 -9.88 8.38 -4.96
N MET A 448 -9.10 9.25 -4.30
CA MET A 448 -9.42 9.76 -2.96
C MET A 448 -10.63 10.70 -3.02
N GLU A 449 -10.65 11.59 -4.00
CA GLU A 449 -11.80 12.48 -4.22
C GLU A 449 -13.07 11.68 -4.56
N ARG A 450 -12.99 10.73 -5.49
CA ARG A 450 -14.10 9.81 -5.80
C ARG A 450 -14.61 9.09 -4.54
N GLY A 451 -13.69 8.57 -3.73
CA GLY A 451 -14.05 7.84 -2.52
C GLY A 451 -14.67 8.73 -1.44
N ARG A 452 -14.21 9.96 -1.26
CA ARG A 452 -14.84 10.94 -0.34
C ARG A 452 -16.23 11.32 -0.81
N THR A 453 -16.39 11.60 -2.09
CA THR A 453 -17.69 11.91 -2.70
C THR A 453 -18.67 10.74 -2.52
N TYR A 454 -18.23 9.50 -2.75
CA TYR A 454 -19.04 8.32 -2.46
C TYR A 454 -19.48 8.25 -1.00
N LYS A 455 -18.55 8.44 -0.04
CA LYS A 455 -18.87 8.44 1.39
C LYS A 455 -19.90 9.50 1.77
N GLU A 456 -19.78 10.71 1.20
CA GLU A 456 -20.75 11.80 1.43
C GLU A 456 -22.14 11.46 0.86
N MET A 457 -22.19 10.88 -0.34
CA MET A 457 -23.43 10.41 -0.94
C MET A 457 -24.11 9.34 -0.10
N VAL A 458 -23.34 8.31 0.31
CA VAL A 458 -23.84 7.21 1.15
C VAL A 458 -24.34 7.72 2.50
N LYS A 459 -23.65 8.68 3.13
CA LYS A 459 -24.07 9.27 4.41
C LYS A 459 -25.41 10.02 4.32
N LYS A 460 -25.74 10.57 3.17
CA LYS A 460 -26.98 11.31 2.89
C LYS A 460 -28.16 10.44 2.43
N LEU A 461 -27.95 9.13 2.23
CA LEU A 461 -29.05 8.23 1.88
C LEU A 461 -30.09 8.15 3.01
N GLY A 462 -31.36 8.22 2.67
CA GLY A 462 -32.47 8.13 3.63
C GLY A 462 -32.79 9.43 4.39
N GLU A 463 -32.16 10.56 3.99
CA GLU A 463 -32.49 11.91 4.48
C GLU A 463 -33.63 12.56 3.68
#